data_14861027a4f85de197c352c4abb8d744
#
_entry.id   14861027a4f85de197c352c4abb8d744
#
_cell.length_a   1.000
_cell.length_b   1.000
_cell.length_c   1.000
_cell.angle_alpha   90.00
_cell.angle_beta   90.00
_cell.angle_gamma   90.00
#
_symmetry.space_group_name_H-M   'P 1'
#
loop_
_entity.id
_entity.type
_entity.pdbx_description
1 polymer ?
#
loop_
_entity_poly.entity_id
_entity_poly.type
_entity_poly.pdbx_seq_one_letter_code
_entity_poly.pdbx_strand_id
1 'polypeptide(L)'
;MRTHAIAMICIAFSSFLSHTAFAFERELRSPPRKLTTEQARVAANNYQKYCALCHGENREGHKNDHAPSLRSKSLMESGIAHQILRPMQYGRVGTAMGGYLDEVGGPMTLAETWDLTYWLFEQAGYDRLKFSTNPVLGDIKRGEVVYQKECASCHGSKGEGVTGPAIMNPSALAHNTDEFIRHAIENGRQDTPMVAFKDKLSSADIDNITAFLRSKSLGWSDETPVLKALPSPEDYIINKQGDDPNFDLKDGMYVLSKDLNAALNANKRMVLLDTRVTSVWQTAHIEGAIPFPYYADLDETVAGIPKDVQIVAYCSCPRAAADHTINRLRQRGYTRTAVLWEGIFGWMNQGFPVRRGDIEGVND
;
A
#
# COMPACT_ATOMS: atom_id res chain seq x y z
N MET A 1 61.09 25.95 17.98
CA MET A 1 59.87 26.78 18.05
C MET A 1 59.11 26.68 16.72
N ARG A 2 57.93 26.19 16.75
CA ARG A 2 56.78 26.15 15.82
C ARG A 2 56.24 24.75 15.68
N THR A 3 55.44 24.38 16.64
CA THR A 3 54.42 23.34 16.56
C THR A 3 53.06 23.98 16.91
N HIS A 4 52.00 23.44 16.35
CA HIS A 4 50.59 23.72 16.59
C HIS A 4 49.90 24.60 15.53
N ALA A 5 49.29 23.93 14.56
CA ALA A 5 47.98 24.28 14.01
C ALA A 5 47.60 23.32 12.89
N ILE A 6 47.14 22.13 13.15
CA ILE A 6 46.28 21.33 12.25
C ILE A 6 45.50 20.34 13.15
N ALA A 7 44.41 20.80 13.70
CA ALA A 7 43.41 19.92 14.29
C ALA A 7 42.11 20.69 14.57
N MET A 8 41.40 21.11 13.52
CA MET A 8 40.04 21.65 13.69
C MET A 8 39.29 21.82 12.36
N ILE A 9 39.14 20.80 11.54
CA ILE A 9 38.24 20.89 10.36
C ILE A 9 37.46 19.57 10.11
N CYS A 10 37.52 18.53 10.94
CA CYS A 10 36.84 17.29 10.68
C CYS A 10 35.52 17.04 11.43
N ILE A 11 35.00 17.97 12.23
CA ILE A 11 33.79 17.71 13.04
C ILE A 11 32.50 18.33 12.47
N ALA A 12 32.59 19.20 11.48
CA ALA A 12 31.42 19.92 10.98
C ALA A 12 30.65 19.18 9.82
N PHE A 13 31.23 18.13 9.24
CA PHE A 13 30.60 17.46 8.08
C PHE A 13 29.74 16.25 8.42
N SER A 14 29.88 15.62 9.59
CA SER A 14 29.08 14.46 9.98
C SER A 14 27.72 14.79 10.57
N SER A 15 27.52 16.04 11.04
CA SER A 15 26.21 16.43 11.61
C SER A 15 25.16 16.89 10.59
N PHE A 16 25.59 17.26 9.38
CA PHE A 16 24.62 17.69 8.34
C PHE A 16 23.95 16.52 7.62
N LEU A 17 24.63 15.40 7.45
CA LEU A 17 24.06 14.21 6.78
C LEU A 17 23.03 13.48 7.67
N SER A 18 23.21 13.51 8.99
CA SER A 18 22.25 12.88 9.91
C SER A 18 20.92 13.65 10.02
N HIS A 19 20.95 14.98 9.89
CA HIS A 19 19.73 15.80 9.97
C HIS A 19 18.85 15.70 8.72
N THR A 20 19.43 15.52 7.54
CA THR A 20 18.67 15.38 6.30
C THR A 20 17.99 14.00 6.18
N ALA A 21 18.64 12.94 6.64
CA ALA A 21 18.06 11.60 6.67
C ALA A 21 16.89 11.52 7.68
N PHE A 22 17.06 12.10 8.87
CA PHE A 22 15.99 12.17 9.90
C PHE A 22 14.80 13.04 9.46
N ALA A 23 15.03 14.12 8.73
CA ALA A 23 13.96 14.98 8.23
C ALA A 23 13.12 14.27 7.16
N PHE A 24 13.75 13.54 6.24
CA PHE A 24 13.07 12.78 5.20
C PHE A 24 12.24 11.61 5.78
N GLU A 25 12.74 10.94 6.79
CA GLU A 25 12.05 9.85 7.47
C GLU A 25 10.82 10.32 8.27
N ARG A 26 10.93 11.49 8.89
CA ARG A 26 9.84 12.16 9.59
C ARG A 26 8.70 12.54 8.61
N GLU A 27 9.02 12.91 7.36
CA GLU A 27 8.03 13.20 6.31
C GLU A 27 7.21 11.99 5.90
N LEU A 28 7.77 10.79 5.94
CA LEU A 28 7.06 9.56 5.57
C LEU A 28 6.09 9.06 6.65
N ARG A 29 6.33 9.38 7.92
CA ARG A 29 5.55 8.91 9.08
C ARG A 29 4.67 10.00 9.71
N SER A 30 4.86 11.25 9.32
CA SER A 30 4.23 12.38 9.99
C SER A 30 2.77 12.58 9.56
N PRO A 31 1.94 13.13 10.44
CA PRO A 31 0.70 13.77 10.02
C PRO A 31 1.00 14.77 8.89
N PRO A 32 0.00 15.16 8.11
CA PRO A 32 0.21 16.02 6.95
C PRO A 32 1.15 17.18 7.29
N ARG A 33 2.22 17.31 6.51
CA ARG A 33 3.11 18.45 6.59
C ARG A 33 2.30 19.72 6.31
N LYS A 34 2.41 20.72 7.14
CA LYS A 34 1.82 22.02 6.84
C LYS A 34 2.54 22.61 5.62
N LEU A 35 1.79 22.89 4.59
CA LEU A 35 2.32 23.45 3.36
C LEU A 35 2.68 24.93 3.52
N THR A 36 3.69 25.39 2.82
CA THR A 36 3.90 26.83 2.60
C THR A 36 2.78 27.39 1.72
N THR A 37 2.58 28.70 1.75
CA THR A 37 1.59 29.37 0.92
C THR A 37 1.80 29.05 -0.58
N GLU A 38 3.04 29.00 -1.02
CA GLU A 38 3.36 28.69 -2.42
C GLU A 38 3.07 27.22 -2.76
N GLN A 39 3.44 26.29 -1.92
CA GLN A 39 3.10 24.87 -2.12
C GLN A 39 1.59 24.65 -2.18
N ALA A 40 0.85 25.27 -1.26
CA ALA A 40 -0.61 25.20 -1.26
C ALA A 40 -1.23 25.79 -2.53
N ARG A 41 -0.67 26.90 -3.04
CA ARG A 41 -1.11 27.53 -4.30
C ARG A 41 -0.84 26.62 -5.49
N VAL A 42 0.35 26.02 -5.58
CA VAL A 42 0.71 25.09 -6.66
C VAL A 42 -0.16 23.84 -6.60
N ALA A 43 -0.37 23.26 -5.40
CA ALA A 43 -1.23 22.10 -5.22
C ALA A 43 -2.69 22.37 -5.62
N ALA A 44 -3.23 23.54 -5.25
CA ALA A 44 -4.57 23.96 -5.64
C ALA A 44 -4.70 24.08 -7.17
N ASN A 45 -3.71 24.70 -7.83
CA ASN A 45 -3.67 24.82 -9.28
C ASN A 45 -3.57 23.45 -9.97
N ASN A 46 -2.72 22.55 -9.47
CA ASN A 46 -2.59 21.18 -9.98
C ASN A 46 -3.89 20.41 -9.81
N TYR A 47 -4.58 20.56 -8.67
CA TYR A 47 -5.89 19.99 -8.48
C TYR A 47 -6.89 20.44 -9.54
N GLN A 48 -7.04 21.75 -9.73
CA GLN A 48 -7.98 22.30 -10.71
C GLN A 48 -7.64 21.86 -12.13
N LYS A 49 -6.35 21.82 -12.48
CA LYS A 49 -5.90 21.48 -13.83
C LYS A 49 -6.04 19.99 -14.16
N TYR A 50 -5.76 19.09 -13.20
CA TYR A 50 -5.61 17.68 -13.49
C TYR A 50 -6.66 16.77 -12.84
N CYS A 51 -7.32 17.23 -11.78
CA CYS A 51 -8.20 16.38 -10.96
C CYS A 51 -9.67 16.79 -11.01
N ALA A 52 -9.94 18.11 -11.09
CA ALA A 52 -11.28 18.68 -10.96
C ALA A 52 -12.25 18.19 -12.03
N LEU A 53 -11.77 17.88 -13.23
CA LEU A 53 -12.61 17.36 -14.32
C LEU A 53 -13.41 16.11 -13.88
N CYS A 54 -12.78 15.22 -13.13
CA CYS A 54 -13.41 13.97 -12.65
C CYS A 54 -13.89 14.10 -11.20
N HIS A 55 -13.06 14.67 -10.32
CA HIS A 55 -13.34 14.75 -8.89
C HIS A 55 -14.14 15.97 -8.45
N GLY A 56 -14.51 16.87 -9.40
CA GLY A 56 -15.26 18.09 -9.16
C GLY A 56 -14.38 19.26 -8.68
N GLU A 57 -14.77 20.50 -9.01
CA GLU A 57 -14.02 21.72 -8.66
C GLU A 57 -13.81 21.88 -7.16
N ASN A 58 -14.79 21.45 -6.36
CA ASN A 58 -14.78 21.48 -4.91
C ASN A 58 -14.52 20.09 -4.29
N ARG A 59 -13.94 19.16 -5.02
CA ARG A 59 -13.63 17.79 -4.58
C ARG A 59 -14.87 16.94 -4.27
N GLU A 60 -16.03 17.31 -4.75
CA GLU A 60 -17.31 16.65 -4.49
C GLU A 60 -17.42 15.26 -5.11
N GLY A 61 -16.63 14.96 -6.12
CA GLY A 61 -16.69 13.69 -6.84
C GLY A 61 -17.84 13.57 -7.83
N HIS A 62 -17.97 12.40 -8.44
CA HIS A 62 -19.11 12.01 -9.29
C HIS A 62 -19.38 12.89 -10.52
N LYS A 63 -18.38 13.61 -11.01
CA LYS A 63 -18.54 14.42 -12.22
C LYS A 63 -18.38 13.58 -13.49
N ASN A 64 -17.30 12.83 -13.57
CA ASN A 64 -17.03 11.90 -14.67
C ASN A 64 -16.49 10.59 -14.12
N ASP A 65 -16.72 9.49 -14.84
CA ASP A 65 -16.16 8.16 -14.56
C ASP A 65 -16.37 7.68 -13.10
N HIS A 66 -17.43 8.16 -12.45
CA HIS A 66 -17.80 7.81 -11.07
C HIS A 66 -16.68 8.04 -10.05
N ALA A 67 -15.85 9.07 -10.29
CA ALA A 67 -14.74 9.43 -9.44
C ALA A 67 -15.20 9.69 -8.00
N PRO A 68 -14.47 9.18 -6.97
CA PRO A 68 -14.86 9.37 -5.58
C PRO A 68 -14.74 10.85 -5.15
N SER A 69 -15.58 11.25 -4.18
CA SER A 69 -15.41 12.52 -3.48
C SER A 69 -14.09 12.52 -2.70
N LEU A 70 -13.29 13.57 -2.90
CA LEU A 70 -12.03 13.78 -2.18
C LEU A 70 -12.18 14.79 -1.01
N ARG A 71 -13.41 15.06 -0.56
CA ARG A 71 -13.70 15.90 0.60
C ARG A 71 -14.58 15.21 1.65
N SER A 72 -15.08 14.02 1.35
CA SER A 72 -15.91 13.25 2.28
C SER A 72 -15.16 13.00 3.60
N LYS A 73 -15.78 13.35 4.73
CA LYS A 73 -15.19 13.19 6.07
C LYS A 73 -14.70 11.78 6.28
N SER A 74 -15.57 10.78 6.10
CA SER A 74 -15.22 9.38 6.34
C SER A 74 -14.09 8.85 5.43
N LEU A 75 -13.85 9.46 4.27
CA LEU A 75 -12.67 9.15 3.45
C LEU A 75 -11.42 9.79 4.03
N MET A 76 -11.48 11.09 4.33
CA MET A 76 -10.30 11.86 4.71
C MET A 76 -9.82 11.54 6.13
N GLU A 77 -10.72 11.29 7.09
CA GLU A 77 -10.34 10.85 8.43
C GLU A 77 -9.81 9.41 8.47
N SER A 78 -10.30 8.55 7.58
CA SER A 78 -9.95 7.12 7.54
C SER A 78 -8.76 6.80 6.62
N GLY A 79 -8.44 7.68 5.68
CA GLY A 79 -7.38 7.45 4.70
C GLY A 79 -5.99 7.69 5.28
N ILE A 80 -5.04 6.82 4.94
CA ILE A 80 -3.61 7.11 5.07
C ILE A 80 -3.14 7.88 3.82
N ALA A 81 -2.09 8.70 3.94
CA ALA A 81 -1.63 9.54 2.82
C ALA A 81 -1.41 8.73 1.53
N HIS A 82 -0.84 7.56 1.65
CA HIS A 82 -0.55 6.70 0.50
C HIS A 82 -1.81 6.14 -0.20
N GLN A 83 -2.97 6.06 0.46
CA GLN A 83 -4.22 5.68 -0.20
C GLN A 83 -4.72 6.74 -1.19
N ILE A 84 -4.34 8.01 -0.95
CA ILE A 84 -4.61 9.11 -1.88
C ILE A 84 -3.45 9.28 -2.87
N LEU A 85 -2.22 9.25 -2.37
CA LEU A 85 -1.01 9.49 -3.15
C LEU A 85 -0.79 8.45 -4.26
N ARG A 86 -0.86 7.16 -3.93
CA ARG A 86 -0.49 6.11 -4.90
C ARG A 86 -1.42 6.01 -6.11
N PRO A 87 -2.76 6.06 -5.95
CA PRO A 87 -3.64 6.19 -7.11
C PRO A 87 -3.38 7.44 -7.95
N MET A 88 -3.01 8.55 -7.34
CA MET A 88 -2.66 9.76 -8.06
C MET A 88 -1.34 9.58 -8.83
N GLN A 89 -0.32 9.01 -8.20
CA GLN A 89 0.97 8.81 -8.85
C GLN A 89 0.92 7.82 -10.01
N TYR A 90 0.28 6.66 -9.81
CA TYR A 90 0.39 5.51 -10.72
C TYR A 90 -0.94 5.10 -11.36
N GLY A 91 -2.02 5.78 -11.05
CA GLY A 91 -3.37 5.42 -11.52
C GLY A 91 -3.95 4.20 -10.83
N ARG A 92 -5.10 3.77 -11.33
CA ARG A 92 -5.77 2.51 -10.95
C ARG A 92 -6.04 1.68 -12.20
N VAL A 93 -5.35 0.56 -12.32
CA VAL A 93 -5.49 -0.35 -13.45
C VAL A 93 -6.95 -0.76 -13.63
N GLY A 94 -7.44 -0.73 -14.87
CA GLY A 94 -8.81 -1.06 -15.21
C GLY A 94 -9.85 0.03 -14.89
N THR A 95 -9.40 1.24 -14.54
CA THR A 95 -10.27 2.40 -14.35
C THR A 95 -9.77 3.60 -15.17
N ALA A 96 -10.58 4.67 -15.25
CA ALA A 96 -10.19 5.92 -15.92
C ALA A 96 -9.12 6.72 -15.13
N MET A 97 -8.80 6.35 -13.88
CA MET A 97 -7.78 7.03 -13.07
C MET A 97 -6.38 6.70 -13.60
N GLY A 98 -5.82 7.59 -14.41
CA GLY A 98 -4.44 7.53 -14.91
C GLY A 98 -3.41 7.93 -13.85
N GLY A 99 -2.12 7.67 -14.15
CA GLY A 99 -1.00 8.11 -13.32
C GLY A 99 -0.55 9.53 -13.70
N TYR A 100 -0.26 10.35 -12.70
CA TYR A 100 0.13 11.75 -12.86
C TYR A 100 1.59 12.04 -12.49
N LEU A 101 2.34 11.04 -12.00
CA LEU A 101 3.76 11.18 -11.70
C LEU A 101 4.59 11.23 -13.00
N ASP A 102 5.59 12.08 -13.07
CA ASP A 102 6.49 12.26 -14.23
C ASP A 102 7.24 10.98 -14.62
N GLU A 103 7.62 10.16 -13.64
CA GLU A 103 8.26 8.85 -13.86
C GLU A 103 7.41 7.88 -14.71
N VAL A 104 6.08 8.05 -14.72
CA VAL A 104 5.15 7.24 -15.52
C VAL A 104 4.54 8.03 -16.67
N GLY A 105 5.16 9.16 -17.03
CA GLY A 105 4.71 10.03 -18.13
C GLY A 105 3.64 11.04 -17.74
N GLY A 106 3.38 11.21 -16.45
CA GLY A 106 2.46 12.23 -15.94
C GLY A 106 3.07 13.63 -15.85
N PRO A 107 2.28 14.66 -15.53
CA PRO A 107 2.72 16.05 -15.55
C PRO A 107 3.25 16.57 -14.19
N MET A 108 3.30 15.77 -13.13
CA MET A 108 3.69 16.21 -11.80
C MET A 108 4.94 15.50 -11.30
N THR A 109 5.80 16.25 -10.64
CA THR A 109 6.95 15.72 -9.92
C THR A 109 6.52 14.96 -8.66
N LEU A 110 7.44 14.15 -8.12
CA LEU A 110 7.22 13.45 -6.85
C LEU A 110 6.83 14.42 -5.72
N ALA A 111 7.50 15.58 -5.63
CA ALA A 111 7.22 16.59 -4.62
C ALA A 111 5.81 17.19 -4.78
N GLU A 112 5.39 17.51 -5.98
CA GLU A 112 4.05 18.06 -6.25
C GLU A 112 2.94 17.05 -5.94
N THR A 113 3.15 15.75 -6.20
CA THR A 113 2.16 14.73 -5.83
C THR A 113 2.00 14.62 -4.31
N TRP A 114 3.10 14.73 -3.55
CA TRP A 114 3.03 14.80 -2.10
C TRP A 114 2.35 16.08 -1.61
N ASP A 115 2.72 17.23 -2.14
CA ASP A 115 2.13 18.52 -1.74
C ASP A 115 0.62 18.54 -2.04
N LEU A 116 0.18 18.00 -3.18
CA LEU A 116 -1.24 17.87 -3.50
C LEU A 116 -1.96 16.91 -2.53
N THR A 117 -1.32 15.83 -2.13
CA THR A 117 -1.88 14.90 -1.13
C THR A 117 -2.07 15.60 0.22
N TYR A 118 -1.07 16.34 0.70
CA TYR A 118 -1.16 17.10 1.94
C TYR A 118 -2.20 18.21 1.85
N TRP A 119 -2.25 18.91 0.71
CA TRP A 119 -3.27 19.94 0.47
C TRP A 119 -4.68 19.36 0.57
N LEU A 120 -4.96 18.20 0.00
CA LEU A 120 -6.27 17.54 0.12
C LEU A 120 -6.66 17.28 1.58
N PHE A 121 -5.72 16.84 2.41
CA PHE A 121 -5.97 16.63 3.83
C PHE A 121 -6.12 17.93 4.62
N GLU A 122 -5.33 18.96 4.32
CA GLU A 122 -5.49 20.29 4.92
C GLU A 122 -6.85 20.89 4.58
N GLN A 123 -7.29 20.77 3.32
CA GLN A 123 -8.60 21.24 2.89
C GLN A 123 -9.76 20.47 3.55
N ALA A 124 -9.55 19.23 3.92
CA ALA A 124 -10.55 18.44 4.63
C ALA A 124 -10.63 18.82 6.12
N GLY A 125 -9.51 19.12 6.76
CA GLY A 125 -9.44 19.62 8.14
C GLY A 125 -9.84 18.61 9.21
N TYR A 126 -9.80 17.30 8.93
CA TYR A 126 -10.20 16.25 9.87
C TYR A 126 -8.98 15.57 10.52
N ASP A 127 -9.13 15.26 11.82
CA ASP A 127 -8.18 14.39 12.51
C ASP A 127 -8.23 12.98 11.92
N ARG A 128 -7.09 12.32 11.86
CA ARG A 128 -6.97 10.98 11.30
C ARG A 128 -7.25 9.90 12.30
N LEU A 129 -8.08 8.94 11.89
CA LEU A 129 -8.32 7.71 12.63
C LEU A 129 -7.12 6.76 12.50
N LYS A 130 -6.87 6.02 13.56
CA LYS A 130 -5.93 4.89 13.55
C LYS A 130 -6.74 3.60 13.40
N PHE A 131 -6.52 2.89 12.30
CA PHE A 131 -7.17 1.62 12.05
C PHE A 131 -6.28 0.44 12.41
N SER A 132 -6.94 -0.65 12.80
CA SER A 132 -6.30 -1.95 12.88
C SER A 132 -5.83 -2.40 11.49
N THR A 133 -4.73 -3.13 11.44
CA THR A 133 -4.27 -3.83 10.24
C THR A 133 -4.74 -5.28 10.20
N ASN A 134 -5.43 -5.73 11.26
CA ASN A 134 -5.96 -7.08 11.34
C ASN A 134 -7.09 -7.29 10.33
N PRO A 135 -7.25 -8.50 9.78
CA PRO A 135 -8.40 -8.86 8.97
C PRO A 135 -9.71 -8.74 9.75
N VAL A 136 -10.76 -8.29 9.06
CA VAL A 136 -12.14 -8.38 9.56
C VAL A 136 -12.68 -9.74 9.16
N LEU A 137 -13.10 -10.53 10.15
CA LEU A 137 -13.67 -11.85 9.94
C LEU A 137 -15.18 -11.77 9.74
N GLY A 138 -15.70 -12.52 8.77
CA GLY A 138 -17.12 -12.58 8.48
C GLY A 138 -17.47 -13.72 7.53
N ASP A 139 -18.76 -14.01 7.43
CA ASP A 139 -19.31 -14.98 6.49
C ASP A 139 -19.35 -14.37 5.09
N ILE A 140 -18.46 -14.82 4.22
CA ILE A 140 -18.31 -14.34 2.83
C ILE A 140 -19.59 -14.56 2.03
N LYS A 141 -20.26 -15.73 2.17
CA LYS A 141 -21.49 -16.03 1.44
C LYS A 141 -22.64 -15.14 1.88
N ARG A 142 -22.77 -14.92 3.18
CA ARG A 142 -23.73 -13.97 3.73
C ARG A 142 -23.42 -12.55 3.26
N GLY A 143 -22.14 -12.17 3.27
CA GLY A 143 -21.67 -10.86 2.78
C GLY A 143 -22.02 -10.63 1.32
N GLU A 144 -21.87 -11.65 0.45
CA GLU A 144 -22.28 -11.58 -0.94
C GLU A 144 -23.78 -11.32 -1.10
N VAL A 145 -24.63 -12.05 -0.36
CA VAL A 145 -26.08 -11.85 -0.41
C VAL A 145 -26.46 -10.42 -0.03
N VAL A 146 -25.88 -9.89 1.05
CA VAL A 146 -26.14 -8.52 1.51
C VAL A 146 -25.58 -7.49 0.52
N TYR A 147 -24.39 -7.73 -0.03
CA TYR A 147 -23.78 -6.87 -1.05
C TYR A 147 -24.65 -6.75 -2.29
N GLN A 148 -25.13 -7.88 -2.84
CA GLN A 148 -25.99 -7.86 -4.03
C GLN A 148 -27.28 -7.09 -3.81
N LYS A 149 -27.83 -7.15 -2.60
CA LYS A 149 -29.07 -6.44 -2.25
C LYS A 149 -28.86 -4.94 -2.02
N GLU A 150 -27.80 -4.54 -1.33
CA GLU A 150 -27.65 -3.19 -0.77
C GLU A 150 -26.61 -2.33 -1.51
N CYS A 151 -25.65 -2.94 -2.22
CA CYS A 151 -24.48 -2.26 -2.77
C CYS A 151 -24.36 -2.35 -4.29
N ALA A 152 -24.79 -3.48 -4.88
CA ALA A 152 -24.54 -3.79 -6.28
C ALA A 152 -25.20 -2.82 -7.27
N SER A 153 -26.33 -2.20 -6.90
CA SER A 153 -27.01 -1.19 -7.75
C SER A 153 -26.12 0.00 -8.10
N CYS A 154 -25.21 0.38 -7.20
CA CYS A 154 -24.30 1.50 -7.41
C CYS A 154 -22.88 1.03 -7.76
N HIS A 155 -22.40 -0.03 -7.12
CA HIS A 155 -21.01 -0.48 -7.28
C HIS A 155 -20.83 -1.61 -8.31
N GLY A 156 -21.94 -2.11 -8.89
CA GLY A 156 -21.92 -3.22 -9.83
C GLY A 156 -21.95 -4.59 -9.13
N SER A 157 -22.51 -5.59 -9.78
CA SER A 157 -22.63 -6.95 -9.24
C SER A 157 -21.28 -7.65 -9.01
N LYS A 158 -20.24 -7.21 -9.74
CA LYS A 158 -18.85 -7.65 -9.62
C LYS A 158 -17.95 -6.56 -9.01
N GLY A 159 -18.53 -5.50 -8.44
CA GLY A 159 -17.79 -4.40 -7.88
C GLY A 159 -17.02 -3.55 -8.90
N GLU A 160 -17.43 -3.61 -10.15
CA GLU A 160 -16.83 -2.93 -11.30
C GLU A 160 -17.09 -1.42 -11.33
N GLY A 161 -18.08 -0.94 -10.59
CA GLY A 161 -18.57 0.43 -10.63
C GLY A 161 -19.68 0.63 -11.68
N VAL A 162 -20.78 1.29 -11.31
CA VAL A 162 -21.90 1.66 -12.22
C VAL A 162 -22.20 3.15 -12.04
N THR A 163 -22.83 3.55 -10.93
CA THR A 163 -23.00 4.96 -10.53
C THR A 163 -22.07 5.35 -9.41
N GLY A 164 -21.52 4.36 -8.70
CA GLY A 164 -20.47 4.51 -7.69
C GLY A 164 -19.11 3.99 -8.20
N PRO A 165 -18.02 4.28 -7.47
CA PRO A 165 -16.69 3.83 -7.84
C PRO A 165 -16.57 2.30 -7.85
N ALA A 166 -15.61 1.78 -8.66
CA ALA A 166 -15.18 0.40 -8.60
C ALA A 166 -14.52 0.09 -7.25
N ILE A 167 -15.05 -0.89 -6.50
CA ILE A 167 -14.59 -1.22 -5.14
C ILE A 167 -13.97 -2.61 -5.00
N MET A 168 -14.12 -3.47 -6.00
CA MET A 168 -13.46 -4.78 -6.04
C MET A 168 -12.21 -4.77 -6.94
N ASN A 169 -11.66 -3.59 -7.21
CA ASN A 169 -10.40 -3.47 -7.95
C ASN A 169 -9.26 -4.08 -7.14
N PRO A 170 -8.50 -5.08 -7.66
CA PRO A 170 -7.45 -5.76 -6.91
C PRO A 170 -6.36 -4.83 -6.39
N SER A 171 -5.98 -3.81 -7.17
CA SER A 171 -5.00 -2.81 -6.75
C SER A 171 -5.51 -1.95 -5.59
N ALA A 172 -6.80 -1.58 -5.59
CA ALA A 172 -7.41 -0.86 -4.47
C ALA A 172 -7.46 -1.73 -3.21
N LEU A 173 -7.92 -2.98 -3.35
CA LEU A 173 -7.99 -3.93 -2.24
C LEU A 173 -6.61 -4.24 -1.63
N ALA A 174 -5.55 -4.25 -2.45
CA ALA A 174 -4.18 -4.47 -1.98
C ALA A 174 -3.68 -3.37 -1.01
N HIS A 175 -4.26 -2.19 -1.05
CA HIS A 175 -3.82 -1.02 -0.27
C HIS A 175 -4.83 -0.53 0.76
N ASN A 176 -6.07 -1.00 0.71
CA ASN A 176 -7.10 -0.64 1.68
C ASN A 176 -7.15 -1.69 2.79
N THR A 177 -7.02 -1.27 4.05
CA THR A 177 -7.23 -2.16 5.20
C THR A 177 -8.69 -2.57 5.29
N ASP A 178 -8.98 -3.68 5.97
CA ASP A 178 -10.37 -4.11 6.17
C ASP A 178 -11.15 -3.10 7.01
N GLU A 179 -10.51 -2.53 8.04
CA GLU A 179 -11.11 -1.47 8.84
C GLU A 179 -11.44 -0.20 8.03
N PHE A 180 -10.64 0.14 7.01
CA PHE A 180 -10.99 1.23 6.10
C PHE A 180 -12.26 0.91 5.29
N ILE A 181 -12.39 -0.33 4.81
CA ILE A 181 -13.57 -0.79 4.06
C ILE A 181 -14.78 -0.79 4.99
N ARG A 182 -14.66 -1.37 6.17
CA ARG A 182 -15.67 -1.44 7.21
C ARG A 182 -16.18 -0.05 7.59
N HIS A 183 -15.26 0.87 7.89
CA HIS A 183 -15.58 2.26 8.23
C HIS A 183 -16.33 2.98 7.10
N ALA A 184 -15.96 2.70 5.84
CA ALA A 184 -16.64 3.27 4.68
C ALA A 184 -18.11 2.81 4.59
N ILE A 185 -18.39 1.55 4.89
CA ILE A 185 -19.74 0.98 4.90
C ILE A 185 -20.53 1.56 6.08
N GLU A 186 -19.96 1.57 7.28
CA GLU A 186 -20.62 2.07 8.48
C GLU A 186 -21.06 3.52 8.36
N ASN A 187 -20.16 4.38 7.87
CA ASN A 187 -20.34 5.83 7.93
C ASN A 187 -20.72 6.45 6.58
N GLY A 188 -20.76 5.66 5.51
CA GLY A 188 -21.01 6.17 4.16
C GLY A 188 -19.91 7.13 3.70
N ARG A 189 -20.26 7.97 2.73
CA ARG A 189 -19.40 9.06 2.22
C ARG A 189 -20.21 10.33 2.20
N GLN A 190 -19.94 11.23 3.14
CA GLN A 190 -20.68 12.50 3.30
C GLN A 190 -20.65 13.29 1.99
N ASP A 191 -21.75 13.97 1.71
CA ASP A 191 -21.97 14.75 0.48
C ASP A 191 -21.97 13.91 -0.81
N THR A 192 -22.22 12.59 -0.69
CA THR A 192 -22.34 11.68 -1.82
C THR A 192 -23.58 10.79 -1.67
N PRO A 193 -24.03 10.09 -2.73
CA PRO A 193 -25.13 9.12 -2.63
C PRO A 193 -24.85 7.91 -1.73
N MET A 194 -23.60 7.68 -1.31
CA MET A 194 -23.25 6.56 -0.43
C MET A 194 -23.63 6.86 1.01
N VAL A 195 -24.81 6.42 1.42
CA VAL A 195 -25.34 6.59 2.77
C VAL A 195 -24.57 5.76 3.81
N ALA A 196 -24.70 6.12 5.09
CA ALA A 196 -24.22 5.30 6.19
C ALA A 196 -25.12 4.07 6.38
N PHE A 197 -24.52 2.91 6.57
CA PHE A 197 -25.25 1.64 6.73
C PHE A 197 -25.32 1.16 8.18
N LYS A 198 -24.65 1.80 9.14
CA LYS A 198 -24.64 1.41 10.56
C LYS A 198 -26.02 1.37 11.20
N ASP A 199 -26.97 2.20 10.71
CA ASP A 199 -28.34 2.26 11.23
C ASP A 199 -29.29 1.33 10.45
N LYS A 200 -28.81 0.71 9.34
CA LYS A 200 -29.59 -0.15 8.45
C LYS A 200 -29.16 -1.61 8.51
N LEU A 201 -27.89 -1.87 8.74
CA LEU A 201 -27.27 -3.18 8.79
C LEU A 201 -26.74 -3.46 10.18
N SER A 202 -26.76 -4.73 10.59
CA SER A 202 -26.07 -5.15 11.81
C SER A 202 -24.55 -5.04 11.63
N SER A 203 -23.80 -4.88 12.73
CA SER A 203 -22.34 -4.91 12.70
C SER A 203 -21.81 -6.21 12.05
N ALA A 204 -22.45 -7.35 12.32
CA ALA A 204 -22.11 -8.62 11.69
C ALA A 204 -22.34 -8.62 10.17
N ASP A 205 -23.42 -8.02 9.66
CA ASP A 205 -23.61 -7.91 8.21
C ASP A 205 -22.58 -6.98 7.57
N ILE A 206 -22.15 -5.91 8.25
CA ILE A 206 -21.06 -5.04 7.78
C ILE A 206 -19.73 -5.80 7.75
N ASP A 207 -19.44 -6.60 8.78
CA ASP A 207 -18.25 -7.46 8.80
C ASP A 207 -18.30 -8.50 7.67
N ASN A 208 -19.46 -9.12 7.45
CA ASN A 208 -19.67 -10.08 6.35
C ASN A 208 -19.43 -9.44 4.97
N ILE A 209 -19.95 -8.23 4.73
CA ILE A 209 -19.70 -7.48 3.47
C ILE A 209 -18.20 -7.16 3.35
N THR A 210 -17.56 -6.74 4.42
CA THR A 210 -16.12 -6.44 4.44
C THR A 210 -15.30 -7.67 4.06
N ALA A 211 -15.61 -8.83 4.65
CA ALA A 211 -14.98 -10.11 4.31
C ALA A 211 -15.26 -10.52 2.86
N PHE A 212 -16.50 -10.34 2.38
CA PHE A 212 -16.84 -10.59 0.98
C PHE A 212 -16.03 -9.69 0.01
N LEU A 213 -15.93 -8.39 0.26
CA LEU A 213 -15.10 -7.50 -0.54
C LEU A 213 -13.64 -7.92 -0.51
N ARG A 214 -13.11 -8.27 0.66
CA ARG A 214 -11.76 -8.79 0.82
C ARG A 214 -11.54 -10.08 0.03
N SER A 215 -12.53 -10.97 -0.05
CA SER A 215 -12.44 -12.21 -0.81
C SER A 215 -12.21 -12.00 -2.31
N LYS A 216 -12.48 -10.80 -2.82
CA LYS A 216 -12.19 -10.44 -4.23
C LYS A 216 -10.72 -10.06 -4.46
N SER A 217 -9.90 -10.03 -3.42
CA SER A 217 -8.45 -10.01 -3.57
C SER A 217 -7.98 -11.33 -4.20
N LEU A 218 -7.00 -11.26 -5.08
CA LEU A 218 -6.45 -12.48 -5.70
C LEU A 218 -5.90 -13.42 -4.63
N GLY A 219 -6.23 -14.69 -4.77
CA GLY A 219 -5.76 -15.74 -3.89
C GLY A 219 -6.67 -16.10 -2.73
N TRP A 220 -7.80 -15.43 -2.53
CA TRP A 220 -8.77 -15.81 -1.49
C TRP A 220 -9.56 -17.05 -1.91
N SER A 221 -9.79 -18.00 -0.96
CA SER A 221 -10.71 -19.12 -1.14
C SER A 221 -12.07 -18.80 -0.53
N ASP A 222 -13.14 -19.49 -0.98
CA ASP A 222 -14.49 -19.37 -0.43
C ASP A 222 -14.65 -20.01 0.96
N GLU A 223 -13.65 -20.76 1.42
CA GLU A 223 -13.60 -21.33 2.75
C GLU A 223 -13.26 -20.24 3.77
N THR A 224 -13.79 -20.38 4.99
CA THR A 224 -13.41 -19.47 6.09
C THR A 224 -11.91 -19.60 6.32
N PRO A 225 -11.09 -18.57 6.06
CA PRO A 225 -9.65 -18.71 6.17
C PRO A 225 -9.28 -18.89 7.64
N VAL A 226 -8.48 -19.89 7.92
CA VAL A 226 -7.72 -19.93 9.18
C VAL A 226 -6.62 -18.88 9.03
N LEU A 227 -6.63 -17.88 9.90
CA LEU A 227 -5.62 -16.83 9.83
C LEU A 227 -4.27 -17.40 10.27
N LYS A 228 -3.27 -17.23 9.41
CA LYS A 228 -1.89 -17.56 9.75
C LYS A 228 -1.37 -16.59 10.80
N ALA A 229 -0.69 -17.10 11.81
CA ALA A 229 0.07 -16.29 12.74
C ALA A 229 1.11 -15.45 11.99
N LEU A 230 1.35 -14.22 12.44
CA LEU A 230 2.41 -13.41 11.86
C LEU A 230 3.77 -14.05 12.17
N PRO A 231 4.72 -14.07 11.21
CA PRO A 231 6.05 -14.59 11.43
C PRO A 231 6.75 -13.85 12.58
N SER A 232 7.50 -14.57 13.38
CA SER A 232 8.35 -13.99 14.42
C SER A 232 9.64 -13.42 13.82
N PRO A 233 10.28 -12.41 14.42
CA PRO A 233 11.52 -11.82 13.88
C PRO A 233 12.64 -12.81 13.59
N GLU A 234 12.72 -13.88 14.37
CA GLU A 234 13.65 -14.97 14.15
C GLU A 234 13.42 -15.75 12.84
N ASP A 235 12.20 -15.69 12.27
CA ASP A 235 11.83 -16.41 11.05
C ASP A 235 11.89 -15.54 9.80
N TYR A 236 12.27 -14.28 9.93
CA TYR A 236 12.31 -13.33 8.80
C TYR A 236 13.32 -13.71 7.71
N ILE A 237 14.43 -14.34 8.11
CA ILE A 237 15.42 -14.83 7.15
C ILE A 237 15.10 -16.29 6.81
N ILE A 238 14.63 -16.52 5.60
CA ILE A 238 14.40 -17.87 5.09
C ILE A 238 15.73 -18.53 4.67
N ASN A 239 15.78 -19.85 4.75
CA ASN A 239 16.95 -20.63 4.33
C ASN A 239 18.27 -20.14 4.97
N LYS A 240 18.27 -19.94 6.30
CA LYS A 240 19.38 -19.33 7.07
C LYS A 240 20.76 -19.95 6.80
N GLN A 241 20.83 -21.24 6.42
CA GLN A 241 22.05 -21.97 6.11
C GLN A 241 22.37 -22.00 4.61
N GLY A 242 21.51 -21.42 3.78
CA GLY A 242 21.71 -21.35 2.34
C GLY A 242 22.72 -20.28 1.95
N ASP A 243 23.27 -20.42 0.76
CA ASP A 243 24.08 -19.37 0.14
C ASP A 243 23.21 -18.17 -0.24
N ASP A 244 23.82 -17.01 -0.31
CA ASP A 244 23.15 -15.82 -0.81
C ASP A 244 22.85 -15.94 -2.31
N PRO A 245 21.68 -15.48 -2.78
CA PRO A 245 21.39 -15.42 -4.21
C PRO A 245 22.27 -14.35 -4.88
N ASN A 246 22.56 -14.54 -6.16
CA ASN A 246 23.16 -13.52 -7.00
C ASN A 246 22.21 -13.21 -8.16
N PHE A 247 21.44 -12.12 -8.04
CA PHE A 247 20.48 -11.71 -9.04
C PHE A 247 21.12 -10.78 -10.09
N ASP A 248 20.85 -11.05 -11.36
CA ASP A 248 21.05 -10.07 -12.44
C ASP A 248 19.85 -9.12 -12.44
N LEU A 249 20.04 -7.95 -11.83
CA LEU A 249 18.94 -7.01 -11.59
C LEU A 249 18.69 -6.13 -12.82
N LYS A 250 17.49 -6.24 -13.38
CA LYS A 250 17.01 -5.27 -14.36
C LYS A 250 17.02 -3.86 -13.74
N ASP A 251 17.61 -2.90 -14.44
CA ASP A 251 17.74 -1.50 -14.01
C ASP A 251 18.39 -1.33 -12.62
N GLY A 252 19.22 -2.31 -12.21
CA GLY A 252 19.89 -2.31 -10.90
C GLY A 252 18.95 -2.43 -9.70
N MET A 253 17.69 -2.76 -9.94
CA MET A 253 16.66 -2.78 -8.89
C MET A 253 15.74 -3.98 -8.94
N TYR A 254 15.44 -4.55 -10.10
CA TYR A 254 14.34 -5.48 -10.26
C TYR A 254 14.83 -6.90 -10.53
N VAL A 255 14.31 -7.86 -9.74
CA VAL A 255 14.46 -9.31 -9.99
C VAL A 255 13.22 -9.84 -10.71
N LEU A 256 13.40 -10.71 -11.70
CA LEU A 256 12.28 -11.34 -12.40
C LEU A 256 11.71 -12.50 -11.57
N SER A 257 10.43 -12.77 -11.71
CA SER A 257 9.73 -13.85 -10.98
C SER A 257 10.39 -15.22 -11.19
N LYS A 258 10.84 -15.53 -12.41
CA LYS A 258 11.54 -16.79 -12.72
C LYS A 258 12.85 -16.94 -11.94
N ASP A 259 13.61 -15.83 -11.78
CA ASP A 259 14.92 -15.85 -11.12
C ASP A 259 14.74 -15.92 -9.59
N LEU A 260 13.73 -15.23 -9.05
CA LEU A 260 13.36 -15.36 -7.64
C LEU A 260 12.89 -16.78 -7.33
N ASN A 261 12.01 -17.35 -8.16
CA ASN A 261 11.52 -18.72 -7.97
C ASN A 261 12.68 -19.75 -8.03
N ALA A 262 13.62 -19.58 -8.96
CA ALA A 262 14.80 -20.44 -9.03
C ALA A 262 15.67 -20.34 -7.77
N ALA A 263 15.84 -19.13 -7.21
CA ALA A 263 16.60 -18.91 -5.98
C ALA A 263 15.90 -19.55 -4.76
N LEU A 264 14.56 -19.45 -4.67
CA LEU A 264 13.78 -20.10 -3.62
C LEU A 264 13.88 -21.62 -3.69
N ASN A 265 13.74 -22.21 -4.88
CA ASN A 265 13.88 -23.65 -5.09
C ASN A 265 15.31 -24.16 -4.81
N ALA A 266 16.32 -23.30 -4.95
CA ALA A 266 17.70 -23.58 -4.59
C ALA A 266 18.02 -23.30 -3.12
N ASN A 267 17.02 -23.08 -2.27
CA ASN A 267 17.14 -22.76 -0.86
C ASN A 267 18.12 -21.62 -0.56
N LYS A 268 18.09 -20.55 -1.37
CA LYS A 268 18.95 -19.38 -1.17
C LYS A 268 18.46 -18.55 0.03
N ARG A 269 19.43 -18.02 0.80
CA ARG A 269 19.17 -17.20 1.99
C ARG A 269 18.68 -15.80 1.62
N MET A 270 17.51 -15.41 2.10
CA MET A 270 16.95 -14.08 1.86
C MET A 270 15.82 -13.71 2.81
N VAL A 271 15.37 -12.47 2.73
CA VAL A 271 14.14 -11.95 3.34
C VAL A 271 13.19 -11.56 2.23
N LEU A 272 11.92 -11.94 2.35
CA LEU A 272 10.85 -11.54 1.45
C LEU A 272 9.89 -10.59 2.19
N LEU A 273 9.65 -9.41 1.62
CA LEU A 273 8.72 -8.41 2.17
C LEU A 273 7.50 -8.28 1.27
N ASP A 274 6.34 -8.67 1.79
CA ASP A 274 5.05 -8.35 1.15
C ASP A 274 4.60 -6.95 1.59
N THR A 275 4.69 -5.99 0.70
CA THR A 275 4.39 -4.59 1.01
C THR A 275 2.92 -4.22 0.93
N ARG A 276 2.05 -5.21 0.71
CA ARG A 276 0.59 -5.05 0.75
C ARG A 276 0.08 -5.06 2.19
N VAL A 277 -1.20 -4.74 2.37
CA VAL A 277 -1.83 -4.81 3.70
C VAL A 277 -1.86 -6.25 4.21
N THR A 278 -1.79 -6.43 5.53
CA THR A 278 -1.69 -7.74 6.18
C THR A 278 -2.84 -8.68 5.82
N SER A 279 -4.07 -8.18 5.68
CA SER A 279 -5.22 -8.99 5.27
C SER A 279 -5.05 -9.58 3.85
N VAL A 280 -4.39 -8.86 2.94
CA VAL A 280 -4.09 -9.36 1.59
C VAL A 280 -2.95 -10.38 1.61
N TRP A 281 -1.95 -10.21 2.50
CA TRP A 281 -0.94 -11.23 2.75
C TRP A 281 -1.59 -12.55 3.23
N GLN A 282 -2.59 -12.49 4.11
CA GLN A 282 -3.36 -13.67 4.55
C GLN A 282 -4.07 -14.37 3.38
N THR A 283 -4.48 -13.64 2.34
CA THR A 283 -5.18 -14.23 1.19
C THR A 283 -4.26 -15.05 0.30
N ALA A 284 -3.09 -14.52 0.00
CA ALA A 284 -2.05 -15.19 -0.77
C ALA A 284 -0.73 -14.42 -0.64
N HIS A 285 0.36 -15.13 -0.39
CA HIS A 285 1.72 -14.57 -0.34
C HIS A 285 2.74 -15.59 -0.88
N ILE A 286 3.92 -15.10 -1.28
CA ILE A 286 5.04 -15.98 -1.61
C ILE A 286 5.51 -16.64 -0.32
N GLU A 287 5.75 -17.95 -0.34
CA GLU A 287 6.17 -18.70 0.85
C GLU A 287 7.38 -18.05 1.54
N GLY A 288 7.31 -17.92 2.87
CA GLY A 288 8.34 -17.27 3.67
C GLY A 288 8.31 -15.74 3.64
N ALA A 289 7.39 -15.13 2.89
CA ALA A 289 7.24 -13.68 2.91
C ALA A 289 6.60 -13.20 4.21
N ILE A 290 7.15 -12.13 4.77
CA ILE A 290 6.60 -11.43 5.93
C ILE A 290 5.70 -10.28 5.49
N PRO A 291 4.57 -10.06 6.15
CA PRO A 291 3.72 -8.92 5.88
C PRO A 291 4.39 -7.64 6.37
N PHE A 292 4.72 -6.78 5.44
CA PHE A 292 5.28 -5.45 5.69
C PHE A 292 4.51 -4.39 4.91
N PRO A 293 3.33 -3.98 5.38
CA PRO A 293 2.63 -2.86 4.75
C PRO A 293 3.58 -1.68 4.55
N TYR A 294 3.65 -1.14 3.34
CA TYR A 294 4.64 -0.10 2.96
C TYR A 294 4.65 1.14 3.87
N TYR A 295 3.59 1.35 4.65
CA TYR A 295 3.44 2.42 5.65
C TYR A 295 3.86 1.99 7.07
N ALA A 296 4.23 0.72 7.27
CA ALA A 296 4.67 0.21 8.57
C ALA A 296 6.04 0.75 8.98
N ASP A 297 6.36 0.57 10.26
CA ASP A 297 7.66 0.94 10.81
C ASP A 297 8.76 0.04 10.27
N LEU A 298 9.58 0.60 9.38
CA LEU A 298 10.66 -0.16 8.76
C LEU A 298 11.77 -0.49 9.77
N ASP A 299 12.11 0.43 10.66
CA ASP A 299 13.24 0.25 11.58
C ASP A 299 12.93 -0.82 12.62
N GLU A 300 11.68 -0.87 13.09
CA GLU A 300 11.22 -1.94 13.98
C GLU A 300 11.29 -3.30 13.26
N THR A 301 10.78 -3.37 12.03
CA THR A 301 10.73 -4.64 11.29
C THR A 301 12.10 -5.18 10.95
N VAL A 302 13.06 -4.32 10.56
CA VAL A 302 14.38 -4.77 10.08
C VAL A 302 15.48 -4.72 11.12
N ALA A 303 15.15 -4.40 12.39
CA ALA A 303 16.15 -4.21 13.47
C ALA A 303 17.11 -5.38 13.63
N GLY A 304 16.66 -6.62 13.42
CA GLY A 304 17.45 -7.85 13.53
C GLY A 304 18.02 -8.38 12.20
N ILE A 305 17.79 -7.69 11.08
CA ILE A 305 18.23 -8.19 9.76
C ILE A 305 19.61 -7.62 9.43
N PRO A 306 20.63 -8.47 9.16
CA PRO A 306 21.95 -8.01 8.72
C PRO A 306 21.89 -7.21 7.42
N LYS A 307 22.74 -6.19 7.28
CA LYS A 307 22.72 -5.25 6.15
C LYS A 307 23.11 -5.88 4.81
N ASP A 308 23.79 -7.00 4.86
CA ASP A 308 24.29 -7.77 3.72
C ASP A 308 23.37 -8.93 3.28
N VAL A 309 22.31 -9.21 4.02
CA VAL A 309 21.32 -10.21 3.61
C VAL A 309 20.51 -9.69 2.42
N GLN A 310 20.25 -10.57 1.45
CA GLN A 310 19.37 -10.23 0.33
C GLN A 310 17.95 -9.98 0.82
N ILE A 311 17.41 -8.82 0.49
CA ILE A 311 15.99 -8.49 0.74
C ILE A 311 15.30 -8.31 -0.60
N VAL A 312 14.18 -9.01 -0.80
CA VAL A 312 13.32 -8.83 -1.96
C VAL A 312 11.95 -8.34 -1.48
N ALA A 313 11.53 -7.19 -1.95
CA ALA A 313 10.19 -6.67 -1.69
C ALA A 313 9.28 -6.88 -2.90
N TYR A 314 8.01 -7.15 -2.64
CA TYR A 314 7.01 -7.21 -3.70
C TYR A 314 5.69 -6.57 -3.28
N CYS A 315 4.90 -6.20 -4.30
CA CYS A 315 3.57 -5.65 -4.15
C CYS A 315 2.65 -6.29 -5.20
N SER A 316 1.39 -5.86 -5.25
CA SER A 316 0.57 -5.99 -6.45
C SER A 316 1.03 -4.95 -7.51
N CYS A 317 0.61 -5.09 -8.76
CA CYS A 317 0.88 -4.06 -9.76
C CYS A 317 0.05 -2.79 -9.48
N PRO A 318 0.61 -1.55 -9.53
CA PRO A 318 2.01 -1.19 -9.80
C PRO A 318 2.92 -1.44 -8.59
N ARG A 319 4.23 -1.52 -8.81
CA ARG A 319 5.27 -1.84 -7.81
C ARG A 319 5.56 -0.77 -6.78
N ALA A 320 4.90 0.36 -6.85
CA ALA A 320 5.23 1.57 -6.09
C ALA A 320 5.47 1.36 -4.58
N ALA A 321 4.70 0.50 -3.93
CA ALA A 321 4.90 0.22 -2.51
C ALA A 321 6.20 -0.55 -2.24
N ALA A 322 6.56 -1.49 -3.11
CA ALA A 322 7.82 -2.24 -3.02
C ALA A 322 9.03 -1.35 -3.37
N ASP A 323 8.93 -0.55 -4.44
CA ASP A 323 9.95 0.45 -4.81
C ASP A 323 10.22 1.41 -3.65
N HIS A 324 9.16 1.93 -3.04
CA HIS A 324 9.27 2.81 -1.87
C HIS A 324 9.99 2.12 -0.70
N THR A 325 9.62 0.88 -0.39
CA THR A 325 10.22 0.11 0.70
C THR A 325 11.72 -0.15 0.44
N ILE A 326 12.08 -0.57 -0.77
CA ILE A 326 13.48 -0.83 -1.14
C ILE A 326 14.32 0.44 -1.11
N ASN A 327 13.81 1.56 -1.57
CA ASN A 327 14.54 2.83 -1.49
C ASN A 327 14.81 3.24 -0.03
N ARG A 328 13.85 3.04 0.88
CA ARG A 328 14.04 3.26 2.33
C ARG A 328 15.11 2.34 2.93
N LEU A 329 15.16 1.08 2.52
CA LEU A 329 16.19 0.13 2.94
C LEU A 329 17.57 0.55 2.47
N ARG A 330 17.72 0.94 1.20
CA ARG A 330 18.98 1.42 0.62
C ARG A 330 19.52 2.65 1.36
N GLN A 331 18.64 3.59 1.72
CA GLN A 331 19.00 4.75 2.53
C GLN A 331 19.53 4.37 3.93
N ARG A 332 19.17 3.20 4.45
CA ARG A 332 19.64 2.65 5.73
C ARG A 332 20.88 1.77 5.60
N GLY A 333 21.44 1.69 4.39
CA GLY A 333 22.67 0.95 4.12
C GLY A 333 22.49 -0.55 3.90
N TYR A 334 21.27 -1.01 3.58
CA TYR A 334 21.06 -2.37 3.07
C TYR A 334 21.57 -2.44 1.63
N THR A 335 22.57 -3.26 1.38
CA THR A 335 23.30 -3.27 0.10
C THR A 335 22.73 -4.26 -0.92
N ARG A 336 22.06 -5.32 -0.44
CA ARG A 336 21.51 -6.40 -1.28
C ARG A 336 19.98 -6.34 -1.26
N THR A 337 19.43 -5.51 -2.13
CA THR A 337 17.98 -5.26 -2.16
C THR A 337 17.44 -5.34 -3.58
N ALA A 338 16.27 -5.92 -3.75
CA ALA A 338 15.59 -6.00 -5.04
C ALA A 338 14.07 -5.84 -4.88
N VAL A 339 13.40 -5.48 -5.97
CA VAL A 339 11.95 -5.48 -6.12
C VAL A 339 11.56 -6.56 -7.11
N LEU A 340 10.55 -7.35 -6.80
CA LEU A 340 9.98 -8.32 -7.75
C LEU A 340 9.30 -7.57 -8.90
N TRP A 341 9.83 -7.74 -10.13
CA TRP A 341 9.42 -6.96 -11.30
C TRP A 341 7.94 -7.09 -11.63
N GLU A 342 7.43 -8.32 -11.70
CA GLU A 342 6.06 -8.59 -12.09
C GLU A 342 5.07 -8.48 -10.92
N GLY A 343 5.56 -8.34 -9.69
CA GLY A 343 4.77 -8.37 -8.48
C GLY A 343 4.07 -9.70 -8.25
N ILE A 344 3.23 -9.78 -7.20
CA ILE A 344 2.54 -11.05 -6.86
C ILE A 344 1.60 -11.52 -7.97
N PHE A 345 0.98 -10.63 -8.72
CA PHE A 345 0.06 -11.02 -9.79
C PHE A 345 0.80 -11.64 -10.96
N GLY A 346 1.94 -11.09 -11.36
CA GLY A 346 2.79 -11.70 -12.38
C GLY A 346 3.39 -13.02 -11.92
N TRP A 347 3.74 -13.14 -10.63
CA TRP A 347 4.17 -14.38 -10.00
C TRP A 347 3.10 -15.48 -10.14
N MET A 348 1.86 -15.18 -9.74
CA MET A 348 0.74 -16.11 -9.83
C MET A 348 0.36 -16.44 -11.28
N ASN A 349 0.39 -15.46 -12.20
CA ASN A 349 0.10 -15.67 -13.61
C ASN A 349 1.12 -16.60 -14.31
N GLN A 350 2.33 -16.68 -13.77
CA GLN A 350 3.35 -17.62 -14.24
C GLN A 350 3.23 -19.00 -13.58
N GLY A 351 2.21 -19.22 -12.74
CA GLY A 351 1.95 -20.49 -12.07
C GLY A 351 2.90 -20.78 -10.90
N PHE A 352 3.64 -19.78 -10.39
CA PHE A 352 4.51 -19.97 -9.25
C PHE A 352 3.72 -20.08 -7.94
N PRO A 353 4.22 -20.86 -6.95
CA PRO A 353 3.46 -21.20 -5.77
C PRO A 353 3.23 -20.00 -4.86
N VAL A 354 2.05 -19.97 -4.24
CA VAL A 354 1.69 -19.04 -3.18
C VAL A 354 1.15 -19.82 -1.98
N ARG A 355 1.36 -19.28 -0.79
CA ARG A 355 0.72 -19.75 0.44
C ARG A 355 -0.50 -18.90 0.74
N ARG A 356 -1.49 -19.53 1.32
CA ARG A 356 -2.69 -18.91 1.90
C ARG A 356 -2.66 -19.14 3.40
N GLY A 357 -3.55 -18.50 4.18
CA GLY A 357 -3.71 -18.81 5.60
C GLY A 357 -3.75 -20.33 5.80
N ASP A 358 -3.01 -20.85 6.78
CA ASP A 358 -2.90 -22.29 6.96
C ASP A 358 -4.28 -22.90 7.24
N ILE A 359 -4.77 -23.71 6.31
CA ILE A 359 -5.75 -24.74 6.63
C ILE A 359 -4.91 -25.91 7.10
N GLU A 360 -4.88 -26.16 8.44
CA GLU A 360 -4.28 -27.39 8.94
C GLU A 360 -4.94 -28.57 8.23
N GLY A 361 -4.18 -29.33 7.44
CA GLY A 361 -4.61 -30.60 6.89
C GLY A 361 -4.89 -30.66 5.38
N VAL A 362 -4.64 -29.63 4.61
CA VAL A 362 -4.61 -29.73 3.13
C VAL A 362 -3.16 -29.83 2.68
N ASN A 363 -2.66 -31.03 2.61
CA ASN A 363 -1.49 -31.35 1.79
C ASN A 363 -1.93 -31.35 0.34
N ASP A 364 -1.34 -30.50 -0.49
CA ASP A 364 -1.39 -30.54 -1.96
C ASP A 364 -0.77 -31.82 -2.51
#